data_261f80d929cca45ee0c683fb8bcd12ec
#
_entry.id   261f80d929cca45ee0c683fb8bcd12ec
#
_cell.length_a   1.000
_cell.length_b   1.000
_cell.length_c   1.000
_cell.angle_alpha   90.00
_cell.angle_beta   90.00
_cell.angle_gamma   90.00
#
_symmetry.space_group_name_H-M   'P 1'
#
loop_
_entity.id
_entity.type
_entity.pdbx_description
1 polymer ?
#
loop_
_entity_poly.entity_id
_entity_poly.type
_entity_poly.pdbx_seq_one_letter_code
_entity_poly.pdbx_strand_id
1 'polypeptide(L)'
;MTSMNTRLLLTCAAIGVGGGLVFAVTGYLHVVVLATIPVVYGVLIGVYFFPGVVAQSLLRRPGVAVVTGVIAGLTASAFNPTNVWRHIGTGLLIGLLQELPFALSRYRYWKAWVFYLAAAIAGVVFGGVVLIALGVDHFAPVAEIVSIAVWVLTPLLVTWLARLVAAGIDRTGAARGLQHDIDRRPSRSSGRGSGTGTGTGSGSGSGPGSRLPRLAHT
;
A
#
# COMPACT_ATOMS: atom_id res chain seq x y z
N MET A 1 -11.83 -5.03 -12.85
CA MET A 1 -11.47 -5.41 -11.48
C MET A 1 -10.13 -6.14 -11.54
N THR A 2 -9.04 -5.49 -11.14
CA THR A 2 -7.71 -6.12 -11.09
C THR A 2 -7.71 -7.12 -9.93
N SER A 3 -7.64 -8.41 -10.24
CA SER A 3 -7.55 -9.46 -9.23
C SER A 3 -6.32 -9.22 -8.35
N MET A 4 -6.51 -9.09 -7.06
CA MET A 4 -5.42 -9.02 -6.09
C MET A 4 -4.71 -10.38 -6.07
N ASN A 5 -3.46 -10.42 -6.50
CA ASN A 5 -2.67 -11.64 -6.47
C ASN A 5 -2.32 -12.01 -5.01
N THR A 6 -2.30 -13.31 -4.70
CA THR A 6 -1.93 -13.83 -3.37
C THR A 6 -0.60 -13.27 -2.87
N ARG A 7 0.38 -13.10 -3.75
CA ARG A 7 1.68 -12.50 -3.39
C ARG A 7 1.55 -11.04 -2.96
N LEU A 8 0.71 -10.24 -3.63
CA LEU A 8 0.43 -8.86 -3.25
C LEU A 8 -0.18 -8.80 -1.84
N LEU A 9 -1.18 -9.66 -1.58
CA LEU A 9 -1.81 -9.74 -0.26
C LEU A 9 -0.83 -10.16 0.82
N LEU A 10 0.04 -11.14 0.55
CA LEU A 10 1.09 -11.54 1.49
C LEU A 10 2.08 -10.41 1.79
N THR A 11 2.46 -9.63 0.78
CA THR A 11 3.33 -8.47 1.01
C THR A 11 2.65 -7.40 1.83
N CYS A 12 1.37 -7.09 1.53
CA CYS A 12 0.57 -6.17 2.35
C CYS A 12 0.42 -6.69 3.78
N ALA A 13 0.23 -8.01 3.95
CA ALA A 13 0.13 -8.65 5.26
C ALA A 13 1.44 -8.53 6.04
N ALA A 14 2.59 -8.79 5.42
CA ALA A 14 3.88 -8.67 6.09
C ALA A 14 4.16 -7.23 6.54
N ILE A 15 3.92 -6.24 5.66
CA ILE A 15 4.09 -4.81 6.00
C ILE A 15 3.05 -4.39 7.05
N GLY A 16 1.80 -4.86 6.91
CA GLY A 16 0.71 -4.55 7.84
C GLY A 16 0.95 -5.11 9.23
N VAL A 17 1.43 -6.36 9.35
CA VAL A 17 1.78 -6.97 10.64
C VAL A 17 2.94 -6.22 11.30
N GLY A 18 4.02 -5.92 10.55
CA GLY A 18 5.12 -5.13 11.07
C GLY A 18 4.68 -3.74 11.54
N GLY A 19 3.85 -3.05 10.75
CA GLY A 19 3.25 -1.77 11.12
C GLY A 19 2.30 -1.88 12.31
N GLY A 20 1.55 -2.97 12.40
CA GLY A 20 0.62 -3.23 13.50
C GLY A 20 1.30 -3.44 14.86
N LEU A 21 2.51 -4.03 14.88
CA LEU A 21 3.32 -4.09 16.10
C LEU A 21 3.71 -2.68 16.57
N VAL A 22 4.10 -1.81 15.64
CA VAL A 22 4.40 -0.41 15.94
C VAL A 22 3.13 0.30 16.46
N PHE A 23 1.97 0.05 15.85
CA PHE A 23 0.68 0.58 16.31
C PHE A 23 0.34 0.12 17.72
N ALA A 24 0.60 -1.15 18.05
CA ALA A 24 0.35 -1.69 19.39
C ALA A 24 1.16 -0.93 20.46
N VAL A 25 2.48 -0.78 20.23
CA VAL A 25 3.36 -0.02 21.15
C VAL A 25 2.91 1.44 21.26
N THR A 26 2.65 2.08 20.11
CA THR A 26 2.19 3.48 20.05
C THR A 26 0.84 3.64 20.75
N GLY A 27 -0.04 2.64 20.68
CA GLY A 27 -1.35 2.65 21.34
C GLY A 27 -1.28 2.75 22.86
N TYR A 28 -0.29 2.13 23.50
CA TYR A 28 -0.05 2.28 24.94
C TYR A 28 0.48 3.68 25.28
N LEU A 29 1.39 4.21 24.45
CA LEU A 29 1.92 5.56 24.62
C LEU A 29 0.87 6.65 24.45
N HIS A 30 -0.15 6.42 23.64
CA HIS A 30 -1.25 7.36 23.40
C HIS A 30 -1.93 7.84 24.69
N VAL A 31 -2.25 6.91 25.58
CA VAL A 31 -2.97 7.23 26.83
C VAL A 31 -2.12 8.15 27.70
N VAL A 32 -0.84 7.84 27.83
CA VAL A 32 0.11 8.61 28.65
C VAL A 32 0.36 9.99 28.05
N VAL A 33 0.65 10.05 26.75
CA VAL A 33 1.00 11.31 26.06
C VAL A 33 -0.20 12.24 25.99
N LEU A 34 -1.41 11.72 25.73
CA LEU A 34 -2.61 12.54 25.70
C LEU A 34 -2.90 13.19 27.06
N ALA A 35 -2.65 12.47 28.15
CA ALA A 35 -2.86 12.98 29.51
C ALA A 35 -1.79 13.98 29.98
N THR A 36 -0.56 13.87 29.45
CA THR A 36 0.57 14.68 29.91
C THR A 36 0.91 15.84 28.97
N ILE A 37 1.04 15.57 27.67
CA ILE A 37 1.50 16.54 26.67
C ILE A 37 0.67 16.38 25.38
N PRO A 38 -0.57 16.92 25.33
CA PRO A 38 -1.47 16.70 24.18
C PRO A 38 -0.91 17.24 22.86
N VAL A 39 -0.04 18.24 22.87
CA VAL A 39 0.62 18.77 21.66
C VAL A 39 1.49 17.71 20.97
N VAL A 40 2.17 16.85 21.73
CA VAL A 40 3.04 15.79 21.20
C VAL A 40 2.24 14.60 20.65
N TYR A 41 0.96 14.52 20.98
CA TYR A 41 0.06 13.47 20.50
C TYR A 41 0.05 13.33 18.98
N GLY A 42 0.18 14.45 18.24
CA GLY A 42 0.29 14.45 16.77
C GLY A 42 1.48 13.65 16.24
N VAL A 43 2.59 13.58 16.99
CA VAL A 43 3.76 12.79 16.59
C VAL A 43 3.44 11.30 16.59
N LEU A 44 2.71 10.82 17.58
CA LEU A 44 2.29 9.42 17.66
C LEU A 44 1.34 9.05 16.51
N ILE A 45 0.45 9.94 16.14
CA ILE A 45 -0.47 9.74 15.01
C ILE A 45 0.30 9.64 13.69
N GLY A 46 1.33 10.46 13.49
CA GLY A 46 2.16 10.40 12.29
C GLY A 46 2.73 9.00 12.01
N VAL A 47 3.06 8.25 13.05
CA VAL A 47 3.62 6.89 12.93
C VAL A 47 2.64 5.93 12.26
N TYR A 48 1.33 6.13 12.42
CA TYR A 48 0.32 5.30 11.78
C TYR A 48 0.30 5.40 10.24
N PHE A 49 0.93 6.43 9.68
CA PHE A 49 1.06 6.58 8.23
C PHE A 49 2.12 5.67 7.63
N PHE A 50 3.06 5.18 8.44
CA PHE A 50 4.25 4.46 7.98
C PHE A 50 3.93 3.22 7.13
N PRO A 51 3.13 2.23 7.57
CA PRO A 51 2.92 0.99 6.83
C PRO A 51 2.20 1.21 5.50
N GLY A 52 1.23 2.10 5.45
CA GLY A 52 0.49 2.43 4.23
C GLY A 52 1.39 3.07 3.17
N VAL A 53 2.24 4.03 3.55
CA VAL A 53 3.18 4.69 2.63
C VAL A 53 4.24 3.72 2.13
N VAL A 54 4.79 2.85 2.99
CA VAL A 54 5.74 1.80 2.57
C VAL A 54 5.09 0.90 1.53
N ALA A 55 3.89 0.39 1.81
CA ALA A 55 3.17 -0.50 0.92
C ALA A 55 2.85 0.18 -0.44
N GLN A 56 2.36 1.42 -0.42
CA GLN A 56 2.08 2.19 -1.64
C GLN A 56 3.36 2.47 -2.45
N SER A 57 4.46 2.78 -1.79
CA SER A 57 5.74 3.08 -2.46
C SER A 57 6.33 1.85 -3.15
N LEU A 58 6.19 0.67 -2.55
CA LEU A 58 6.70 -0.60 -3.08
C LEU A 58 5.79 -1.19 -4.16
N LEU A 59 4.49 -1.21 -3.92
CA LEU A 59 3.55 -1.98 -4.73
C LEU A 59 2.88 -1.15 -5.83
N ARG A 60 2.76 0.16 -5.65
CA ARG A 60 2.15 1.12 -6.62
C ARG A 60 0.82 0.61 -7.21
N ARG A 61 -0.04 0.05 -6.35
CA ARG A 61 -1.33 -0.53 -6.74
C ARG A 61 -2.48 0.11 -5.96
N PRO A 62 -3.67 0.22 -6.54
CA PRO A 62 -4.84 0.73 -5.84
C PRO A 62 -5.25 -0.21 -4.71
N GLY A 63 -5.71 0.35 -3.58
CA GLY A 63 -6.21 -0.38 -2.42
C GLY A 63 -5.15 -0.86 -1.44
N VAL A 64 -3.87 -0.70 -1.76
CA VAL A 64 -2.77 -1.27 -0.97
C VAL A 64 -2.64 -0.62 0.41
N ALA A 65 -2.79 0.70 0.52
CA ALA A 65 -2.70 1.39 1.81
C ALA A 65 -3.88 1.02 2.71
N VAL A 66 -5.08 0.89 2.15
CA VAL A 66 -6.26 0.48 2.90
C VAL A 66 -6.09 -0.94 3.45
N VAL A 67 -5.71 -1.89 2.60
CA VAL A 67 -5.49 -3.29 3.03
C VAL A 67 -4.41 -3.37 4.10
N THR A 68 -3.27 -2.72 3.88
CA THR A 68 -2.15 -2.70 4.84
C THR A 68 -2.54 -2.03 6.15
N GLY A 69 -3.29 -0.91 6.09
CA GLY A 69 -3.80 -0.19 7.26
C GLY A 69 -4.77 -1.03 8.09
N VAL A 70 -5.71 -1.73 7.43
CA VAL A 70 -6.64 -2.63 8.11
C VAL A 70 -5.91 -3.80 8.78
N ILE A 71 -4.94 -4.42 8.09
CA ILE A 71 -4.13 -5.50 8.67
C ILE A 71 -3.31 -4.99 9.86
N ALA A 72 -2.73 -3.79 9.77
CA ALA A 72 -2.03 -3.17 10.88
C ALA A 72 -2.96 -2.91 12.08
N GLY A 73 -4.17 -2.41 11.83
CA GLY A 73 -5.19 -2.21 12.85
C GLY A 73 -5.64 -3.52 13.52
N LEU A 74 -5.84 -4.59 12.73
CA LEU A 74 -6.16 -5.92 13.24
C LEU A 74 -5.02 -6.49 14.10
N THR A 75 -3.78 -6.34 13.64
CA THR A 75 -2.61 -6.79 14.41
C THR A 75 -2.50 -6.03 15.73
N ALA A 76 -2.65 -4.70 15.72
CA ALA A 76 -2.66 -3.91 16.95
C ALA A 76 -3.80 -4.31 17.91
N SER A 77 -4.95 -4.68 17.36
CA SER A 77 -6.11 -5.14 18.14
C SER A 77 -5.84 -6.45 18.88
N ALA A 78 -4.99 -7.32 18.33
CA ALA A 78 -4.60 -8.56 19.00
C ALA A 78 -3.82 -8.29 20.30
N PHE A 79 -3.08 -7.19 20.36
CA PHE A 79 -2.34 -6.77 21.57
C PHE A 79 -3.17 -5.89 22.52
N ASN A 80 -4.21 -5.22 22.01
CA ASN A 80 -5.10 -4.37 22.82
C ASN A 80 -6.57 -4.64 22.48
N PRO A 81 -7.16 -5.74 22.97
CA PRO A 81 -8.50 -6.17 22.62
C PRO A 81 -9.61 -5.23 23.11
N THR A 82 -9.34 -4.35 24.08
CA THR A 82 -10.34 -3.39 24.60
C THR A 82 -10.67 -2.29 23.58
N ASN A 83 -9.80 -2.03 22.60
CA ASN A 83 -9.93 -0.94 21.64
C ASN A 83 -9.94 -1.40 20.16
N VAL A 84 -10.47 -2.59 19.88
CA VAL A 84 -10.47 -3.22 18.55
C VAL A 84 -11.02 -2.27 17.48
N TRP A 85 -12.21 -1.71 17.70
CA TRP A 85 -12.86 -0.83 16.74
C TRP A 85 -12.07 0.43 16.45
N ARG A 86 -11.41 0.97 17.49
CA ARG A 86 -10.55 2.15 17.33
C ARG A 86 -9.34 1.84 16.47
N HIS A 87 -8.65 0.72 16.69
CA HIS A 87 -7.47 0.35 15.93
C HIS A 87 -7.80 0.03 14.46
N ILE A 88 -8.86 -0.74 14.22
CA ILE A 88 -9.32 -1.06 12.86
C ILE A 88 -9.82 0.21 12.17
N GLY A 89 -10.64 1.01 12.84
CA GLY A 89 -11.17 2.27 12.31
C GLY A 89 -10.08 3.26 11.97
N THR A 90 -9.06 3.41 12.82
CA THR A 90 -7.91 4.28 12.56
C THR A 90 -7.09 3.78 11.37
N GLY A 91 -6.79 2.48 11.31
CA GLY A 91 -6.06 1.89 10.19
C GLY A 91 -6.80 2.03 8.86
N LEU A 92 -8.12 1.82 8.86
CA LEU A 92 -8.99 2.01 7.71
C LEU A 92 -9.03 3.48 7.28
N LEU A 93 -9.29 4.39 8.21
CA LEU A 93 -9.40 5.83 7.94
C LEU A 93 -8.10 6.39 7.36
N ILE A 94 -6.97 6.08 7.99
CA ILE A 94 -5.65 6.54 7.52
C ILE A 94 -5.34 5.93 6.16
N GLY A 95 -5.61 4.65 5.94
CA GLY A 95 -5.44 3.99 4.65
C GLY A 95 -6.27 4.65 3.55
N LEU A 96 -7.54 4.97 3.83
CA LEU A 96 -8.43 5.67 2.90
C LEU A 96 -7.93 7.08 2.59
N LEU A 97 -7.54 7.85 3.61
CA LEU A 97 -7.01 9.21 3.44
C LEU A 97 -5.73 9.22 2.62
N GLN A 98 -4.85 8.23 2.81
CA GLN A 98 -3.63 8.08 2.00
C GLN A 98 -3.94 7.73 0.55
N GLU A 99 -4.98 6.93 0.30
CA GLU A 99 -5.36 6.57 -1.07
C GLU A 99 -6.16 7.64 -1.80
N LEU A 100 -6.83 8.53 -1.08
CA LEU A 100 -7.72 9.52 -1.66
C LEU A 100 -7.07 10.34 -2.79
N PRO A 101 -5.88 10.95 -2.64
CA PRO A 101 -5.24 11.72 -3.73
C PRO A 101 -4.86 10.84 -4.93
N PHE A 102 -4.48 9.59 -4.68
CA PHE A 102 -4.18 8.64 -5.75
C PHE A 102 -5.45 8.20 -6.48
N ALA A 103 -6.55 7.97 -5.77
CA ALA A 103 -7.84 7.66 -6.34
C ALA A 103 -8.40 8.82 -7.17
N LEU A 104 -8.30 10.07 -6.68
CA LEU A 104 -8.68 11.28 -7.41
C LEU A 104 -7.88 11.46 -8.68
N SER A 105 -6.58 11.14 -8.66
CA SER A 105 -5.73 11.15 -9.86
C SER A 105 -5.88 9.89 -10.73
N ARG A 106 -6.87 9.03 -10.42
CA ARG A 106 -7.10 7.73 -11.09
C ARG A 106 -5.84 6.85 -11.14
N TYR A 107 -4.98 6.95 -10.09
CA TYR A 107 -3.71 6.20 -9.99
C TYR A 107 -2.74 6.42 -11.15
N ARG A 108 -2.83 7.59 -11.83
CA ARG A 108 -1.96 7.91 -12.98
C ARG A 108 -0.60 8.47 -12.56
N TYR A 109 -0.53 9.09 -11.40
CA TYR A 109 0.66 9.81 -10.95
C TYR A 109 1.19 9.22 -9.65
N TRP A 110 2.30 8.49 -9.73
CA TRP A 110 3.04 7.95 -8.58
C TRP A 110 4.27 8.80 -8.27
N LYS A 111 4.14 10.12 -8.42
CA LYS A 111 5.23 11.06 -8.15
C LYS A 111 5.35 11.33 -6.65
N ALA A 112 6.57 11.69 -6.21
CA ALA A 112 6.87 11.99 -4.80
C ALA A 112 5.90 12.98 -4.17
N TRP A 113 5.57 14.05 -4.88
CA TRP A 113 4.72 15.12 -4.35
C TRP A 113 3.31 14.64 -3.99
N VAL A 114 2.78 13.62 -4.69
CA VAL A 114 1.44 13.07 -4.38
C VAL A 114 1.43 12.41 -3.01
N PHE A 115 2.51 11.73 -2.62
CA PHE A 115 2.65 11.14 -1.28
C PHE A 115 2.68 12.22 -0.20
N TYR A 116 3.40 13.31 -0.42
CA TYR A 116 3.45 14.43 0.53
C TYR A 116 2.11 15.17 0.60
N LEU A 117 1.44 15.35 -0.54
CA LEU A 117 0.09 15.92 -0.57
C LEU A 117 -0.91 15.03 0.20
N ALA A 118 -0.84 13.70 -0.01
CA ALA A 118 -1.67 12.75 0.73
C ALA A 118 -1.43 12.84 2.24
N ALA A 119 -0.16 12.90 2.65
CA ALA A 119 0.22 13.04 4.05
C ALA A 119 -0.26 14.36 4.67
N ALA A 120 -0.14 15.47 3.94
CA ALA A 120 -0.60 16.79 4.39
C ALA A 120 -2.14 16.82 4.56
N ILE A 121 -2.89 16.37 3.55
CA ILE A 121 -4.36 16.30 3.60
C ILE A 121 -4.79 15.40 4.77
N ALA A 122 -4.21 14.23 4.89
CA ALA A 122 -4.57 13.29 5.95
C ALA A 122 -4.19 13.83 7.34
N GLY A 123 -3.06 14.53 7.47
CA GLY A 123 -2.66 15.20 8.71
C GLY A 123 -3.63 16.30 9.13
N VAL A 124 -4.05 17.14 8.18
CA VAL A 124 -5.04 18.21 8.45
C VAL A 124 -6.39 17.62 8.83
N VAL A 125 -6.90 16.65 8.05
CA VAL A 125 -8.22 16.03 8.30
C VAL A 125 -8.22 15.30 9.64
N PHE A 126 -7.20 14.47 9.89
CA PHE A 126 -7.13 13.69 11.12
C PHE A 126 -6.87 14.59 12.33
N GLY A 127 -5.98 15.58 12.20
CA GLY A 127 -5.72 16.59 13.22
C GLY A 127 -6.98 17.38 13.56
N GLY A 128 -7.73 17.83 12.56
CA GLY A 128 -8.99 18.52 12.75
C GLY A 128 -10.03 17.69 13.50
N VAL A 129 -10.18 16.41 13.13
CA VAL A 129 -11.09 15.48 13.83
C VAL A 129 -10.71 15.33 15.31
N VAL A 130 -9.42 15.20 15.61
CA VAL A 130 -8.96 15.04 16.99
C VAL A 130 -9.09 16.34 17.77
N LEU A 131 -8.77 17.49 17.18
CA LEU A 131 -8.97 18.79 17.85
C LEU A 131 -10.43 19.01 18.22
N ILE A 132 -11.37 18.73 17.32
CA ILE A 132 -12.80 18.80 17.57
C ILE A 132 -13.19 17.82 18.70
N ALA A 133 -12.66 16.60 18.69
CA ALA A 133 -12.97 15.60 19.71
C ALA A 133 -12.41 15.92 21.09
N LEU A 134 -11.30 16.67 21.17
CA LEU A 134 -10.68 17.11 22.43
C LEU A 134 -11.29 18.41 22.98
N GLY A 135 -12.11 19.13 22.20
CA GLY A 135 -12.67 20.42 22.55
C GLY A 135 -11.65 21.55 22.45
N VAL A 136 -11.68 22.28 21.32
CA VAL A 136 -10.69 23.32 20.95
C VAL A 136 -10.68 24.49 21.92
N ASP A 137 -11.77 24.75 22.64
CA ASP A 137 -12.02 25.96 23.43
C ASP A 137 -11.10 26.14 24.65
N HIS A 138 -10.19 25.18 24.89
CA HIS A 138 -9.36 25.14 26.10
C HIS A 138 -7.87 25.35 25.85
N PHE A 139 -7.43 25.51 24.60
CA PHE A 139 -6.01 25.68 24.28
C PHE A 139 -5.63 27.15 24.13
N ALA A 140 -4.47 27.52 24.67
CA ALA A 140 -3.87 28.82 24.38
C ALA A 140 -3.58 28.93 22.88
N PRO A 141 -3.75 30.11 22.22
CA PRO A 141 -3.58 30.27 20.77
C PRO A 141 -2.24 29.77 20.23
N VAL A 142 -1.18 29.90 21.03
CA VAL A 142 0.16 29.40 20.67
C VAL A 142 0.19 27.88 20.64
N ALA A 143 -0.46 27.21 21.59
CA ALA A 143 -0.53 25.75 21.65
C ALA A 143 -1.33 25.19 20.47
N GLU A 144 -2.37 25.87 20.02
CA GLU A 144 -3.15 25.52 18.85
C GLU A 144 -2.31 25.54 17.57
N ILE A 145 -1.58 26.65 17.31
CA ILE A 145 -0.71 26.80 16.14
C ILE A 145 0.38 25.71 16.14
N VAL A 146 1.03 25.47 17.29
CA VAL A 146 2.05 24.42 17.42
C VAL A 146 1.46 23.04 17.18
N SER A 147 0.27 22.77 17.70
CA SER A 147 -0.43 21.51 17.47
C SER A 147 -0.71 21.29 15.98
N ILE A 148 -1.28 22.25 15.29
CA ILE A 148 -1.54 22.18 13.84
C ILE A 148 -0.23 21.92 13.07
N ALA A 149 0.84 22.64 13.41
CA ALA A 149 2.14 22.42 12.78
C ALA A 149 2.65 20.99 12.99
N VAL A 150 2.56 20.44 14.20
CA VAL A 150 2.94 19.06 14.51
C VAL A 150 2.08 18.06 13.72
N TRP A 151 0.77 18.27 13.63
CA TRP A 151 -0.15 17.39 12.90
C TRP A 151 0.12 17.33 11.40
N VAL A 152 0.69 18.38 10.81
CA VAL A 152 1.05 18.42 9.38
C VAL A 152 2.49 17.93 9.18
N LEU A 153 3.44 18.40 9.98
CA LEU A 153 4.86 18.10 9.79
C LEU A 153 5.18 16.63 10.06
N THR A 154 4.54 16.03 11.06
CA THR A 154 4.86 14.64 11.44
C THR A 154 4.48 13.64 10.35
N PRO A 155 3.27 13.64 9.76
CA PRO A 155 2.97 12.78 8.62
C PRO A 155 3.91 12.99 7.42
N LEU A 156 4.36 14.24 7.18
CA LEU A 156 5.31 14.53 6.10
C LEU A 156 6.67 13.88 6.38
N LEU A 157 7.20 14.01 7.60
CA LEU A 157 8.46 13.39 8.02
C LEU A 157 8.37 11.86 7.98
N VAL A 158 7.29 11.29 8.50
CA VAL A 158 7.07 9.84 8.47
C VAL A 158 6.91 9.34 7.03
N THR A 159 6.25 10.10 6.16
CA THR A 159 6.17 9.77 4.74
C THR A 159 7.55 9.78 4.08
N TRP A 160 8.40 10.74 4.41
CA TRP A 160 9.77 10.78 3.93
C TRP A 160 10.57 9.55 4.39
N LEU A 161 10.53 9.23 5.69
CA LEU A 161 11.17 8.03 6.25
C LEU A 161 10.66 6.74 5.63
N ALA A 162 9.34 6.59 5.51
CA ALA A 162 8.70 5.41 4.91
C ALA A 162 9.14 5.20 3.46
N ARG A 163 9.30 6.28 2.70
CA ARG A 163 9.81 6.23 1.33
C ARG A 163 11.29 5.88 1.26
N LEU A 164 12.12 6.33 2.21
CA LEU A 164 13.52 5.92 2.32
C LEU A 164 13.61 4.42 2.60
N VAL A 165 12.80 3.91 3.53
CA VAL A 165 12.75 2.47 3.83
C VAL A 165 12.28 1.67 2.62
N ALA A 166 11.24 2.12 1.93
CA ALA A 166 10.76 1.48 0.70
C ALA A 166 11.85 1.46 -0.38
N ALA A 167 12.58 2.56 -0.59
CA ALA A 167 13.69 2.62 -1.53
C ALA A 167 14.86 1.70 -1.11
N GLY A 168 15.11 1.55 0.19
CA GLY A 168 16.06 0.58 0.72
C GLY A 168 15.68 -0.86 0.38
N ILE A 169 14.42 -1.22 0.63
CA ILE A 169 13.88 -2.55 0.32
C ILE A 169 13.93 -2.82 -1.19
N ASP A 170 13.62 -1.83 -2.03
CA ASP A 170 13.67 -1.97 -3.47
C ASP A 170 15.11 -2.24 -3.99
N ARG A 171 16.11 -1.62 -3.37
CA ARG A 171 17.54 -1.86 -3.69
C ARG A 171 17.99 -3.28 -3.36
N THR A 172 17.45 -3.94 -2.34
CA THR A 172 17.76 -5.34 -2.02
C THR A 172 17.22 -6.34 -3.04
N GLY A 173 16.41 -5.88 -3.99
CA GLY A 173 15.81 -6.72 -5.03
C GLY A 173 14.60 -7.53 -4.56
N ALA A 174 14.22 -7.46 -3.30
CA ALA A 174 13.06 -8.18 -2.76
C ALA A 174 11.74 -7.81 -3.48
N ALA A 175 11.62 -6.57 -3.92
CA ALA A 175 10.44 -6.10 -4.66
C ALA A 175 10.48 -6.42 -6.17
N ARG A 176 11.65 -6.66 -6.77
CA ARG A 176 11.79 -6.93 -8.22
C ARG A 176 11.12 -8.23 -8.66
N GLY A 177 11.17 -9.26 -7.82
CA GLY A 177 10.47 -10.52 -8.08
C GLY A 177 8.95 -10.37 -8.15
N LEU A 178 8.39 -9.42 -7.41
CA LEU A 178 6.95 -9.13 -7.40
C LEU A 178 6.49 -8.40 -8.66
N GLN A 179 7.28 -7.47 -9.18
CA GLN A 179 6.95 -6.70 -10.39
C GLN A 179 7.11 -7.54 -11.66
N HIS A 180 8.16 -8.37 -11.76
CA HIS A 180 8.43 -9.20 -12.95
C HIS A 180 7.37 -10.29 -13.19
N ASP A 181 6.79 -10.86 -12.13
CA ASP A 181 5.73 -11.89 -12.25
C ASP A 181 4.36 -11.28 -12.61
N ILE A 182 4.16 -10.01 -12.34
CA ILE A 182 2.93 -9.29 -12.68
C ILE A 182 2.91 -8.97 -14.17
N ASP A 183 4.07 -8.62 -14.75
CA ASP A 183 4.20 -8.29 -16.17
C ASP A 183 4.30 -9.52 -17.08
N ARG A 184 4.71 -10.68 -16.54
CA ARG A 184 4.85 -11.94 -17.29
C ARG A 184 3.58 -12.76 -17.46
N ARG A 185 2.40 -12.32 -17.05
CA ARG A 185 1.15 -13.02 -17.40
C ARG A 185 0.68 -12.57 -18.79
N PRO A 186 1.06 -13.24 -19.89
CA PRO A 186 0.38 -13.06 -21.15
C PRO A 186 -1.08 -13.45 -20.98
N SER A 187 -1.95 -12.66 -21.55
CA SER A 187 -3.39 -12.87 -21.64
C SER A 187 -3.72 -14.29 -22.15
N ARG A 188 -3.85 -15.23 -21.24
CA ARG A 188 -4.35 -16.59 -21.52
C ARG A 188 -5.86 -16.58 -21.66
N SER A 189 -6.37 -15.81 -22.62
CA SER A 189 -7.81 -15.82 -22.90
C SER A 189 -8.15 -15.46 -24.34
N SER A 190 -7.41 -15.99 -25.32
CA SER A 190 -7.93 -16.03 -26.70
C SER A 190 -7.37 -17.24 -27.44
N GLY A 191 -7.80 -18.42 -27.06
CA GLY A 191 -7.40 -19.65 -27.72
C GLY A 191 -8.28 -20.84 -27.36
N ARG A 192 -9.58 -20.55 -27.15
CA ARG A 192 -10.59 -21.63 -27.06
C ARG A 192 -11.73 -21.28 -28.00
N GLY A 193 -11.36 -21.27 -29.28
CA GLY A 193 -12.29 -21.14 -30.40
C GLY A 193 -12.26 -22.41 -31.23
N SER A 194 -13.30 -23.18 -31.05
CA SER A 194 -14.02 -23.86 -32.14
C SER A 194 -13.17 -24.57 -33.20
N GLY A 195 -13.15 -25.90 -33.13
CA GLY A 195 -12.70 -26.80 -34.17
C GLY A 195 -13.44 -28.10 -34.08
N THR A 196 -14.78 -28.06 -34.17
CA THR A 196 -15.60 -29.22 -34.59
C THR A 196 -15.53 -29.27 -36.11
N GLY A 197 -14.78 -30.22 -36.64
CA GLY A 197 -14.69 -30.50 -38.09
C GLY A 197 -14.51 -31.98 -38.29
N THR A 198 -15.63 -32.69 -38.33
CA THR A 198 -15.78 -34.01 -38.97
C THR A 198 -15.36 -33.91 -40.41
N GLY A 199 -14.43 -34.76 -40.83
CA GLY A 199 -14.01 -34.90 -42.25
C GLY A 199 -13.31 -36.22 -42.51
N THR A 200 -14.06 -37.26 -42.75
CA THR A 200 -13.68 -38.50 -43.39
C THR A 200 -13.10 -38.22 -44.81
N GLY A 201 -11.93 -38.75 -45.13
CA GLY A 201 -11.37 -38.70 -46.48
C GLY A 201 -10.13 -39.58 -46.62
N SER A 202 -10.32 -40.77 -47.12
CA SER A 202 -9.33 -41.71 -47.62
C SER A 202 -8.56 -41.15 -48.80
N GLY A 203 -7.25 -41.41 -48.92
CA GLY A 203 -6.46 -41.14 -50.10
C GLY A 203 -5.00 -41.58 -50.01
N SER A 204 -4.75 -42.74 -50.59
CA SER A 204 -3.45 -43.37 -50.85
C SER A 204 -2.57 -42.52 -51.75
N GLY A 205 -1.25 -42.55 -51.60
CA GLY A 205 -0.29 -41.98 -52.54
C GLY A 205 1.15 -42.02 -52.12
N SER A 206 1.79 -43.07 -52.59
CA SER A 206 3.22 -43.41 -52.58
C SER A 206 4.15 -42.35 -53.18
N GLY A 207 5.39 -42.27 -52.68
CA GLY A 207 6.54 -41.85 -53.46
C GLY A 207 7.71 -41.25 -52.71
N PRO A 208 8.91 -41.86 -52.75
CA PRO A 208 10.09 -41.38 -52.04
C PRO A 208 10.96 -40.52 -52.97
N GLY A 209 11.49 -39.43 -52.46
CA GLY A 209 12.41 -38.54 -53.16
C GLY A 209 13.51 -38.01 -52.27
N SER A 210 14.59 -38.75 -52.23
CA SER A 210 15.93 -38.36 -51.79
C SER A 210 16.40 -37.05 -52.41
N ARG A 211 17.01 -36.13 -51.67
CA ARG A 211 18.22 -35.41 -52.10
C ARG A 211 18.96 -34.79 -50.91
N LEU A 212 20.24 -35.09 -50.96
CA LEU A 212 21.35 -34.76 -50.07
C LEU A 212 21.76 -33.27 -50.06
N PRO A 213 22.75 -32.91 -49.20
CA PRO A 213 22.99 -31.54 -48.73
C PRO A 213 23.96 -30.78 -49.64
N ARG A 214 23.91 -29.43 -49.58
CA ARG A 214 25.03 -28.59 -50.05
C ARG A 214 25.64 -27.86 -48.87
N LEU A 215 26.88 -28.23 -48.66
CA LEU A 215 27.91 -27.49 -47.98
C LEU A 215 28.36 -26.28 -48.81
N ALA A 216 28.89 -25.28 -48.15
CA ALA A 216 30.05 -24.48 -48.44
C ALA A 216 29.88 -23.00 -48.82
N HIS A 217 30.71 -22.25 -48.10
CA HIS A 217 31.52 -21.07 -48.45
C HIS A 217 30.76 -19.74 -48.55
N THR A 218 31.13 -18.72 -47.87
CA THR A 218 32.43 -18.12 -47.43
C THR A 218 32.19 -17.24 -46.22
#